data_5490f9876de80cd4cf3896a71c3a203b
#
_entry.id   5490f9876de80cd4cf3896a71c3a203b
#
_cell.length_a   1.000
_cell.length_b   1.000
_cell.length_c   1.000
_cell.angle_alpha   90.00
_cell.angle_beta   90.00
_cell.angle_gamma   90.00
#
_symmetry.space_group_name_H-M   'P 1'
#
loop_
_entity.id
_entity.type
_entity.pdbx_description
1 polymer ?
#
loop_
_entity_poly.entity_id
_entity_poly.type
_entity_poly.pdbx_seq_one_letter_code
_entity_poly.pdbx_strand_id
1 'polypeptide(L)'
;MEDEEVMTTLRLQPVFSGQPLLIDQTYDHNGTAISFDGARIYLSEITLIAEDGTETLIEGPSITVPAKDENDADVSHTVSNRVILAKHDHGHEEYDLGMAMSGSYTGMRFKVGIDGQDNRVDASQVPSNHALAKQTDKNNHWNWANGYIYLRVDGLADSDGDGTPDAAFETHLGKTTFLREVELNTAFELTEGITNQIHVMLDYAHLLHMVDLSDPLQLLCHTGDNIPVAQKVAGQISGAFMLHGLHESEHSHHD
;
A
#
# COMPACT_ATOMS: atom_id res chain seq x y z
N MET A 1 -24.06 19.81 -16.35
CA MET A 1 -22.66 20.31 -16.42
C MET A 1 -21.91 19.17 -17.07
N GLU A 2 -21.01 19.43 -17.98
CA GLU A 2 -20.12 18.35 -18.47
C GLU A 2 -19.11 18.13 -17.35
N ASP A 3 -18.93 16.87 -16.93
CA ASP A 3 -17.95 16.51 -15.91
C ASP A 3 -16.55 16.91 -16.39
N GLU A 4 -15.76 17.56 -15.53
CA GLU A 4 -14.41 18.02 -15.85
C GLU A 4 -13.37 17.11 -15.19
N GLU A 5 -12.21 16.94 -15.83
CA GLU A 5 -11.08 16.27 -15.22
C GLU A 5 -10.47 17.16 -14.13
N VAL A 6 -10.30 16.62 -12.93
CA VAL A 6 -9.76 17.31 -11.75
C VAL A 6 -8.54 16.59 -11.21
N MET A 7 -7.56 17.37 -10.74
CA MET A 7 -6.38 16.82 -10.06
C MET A 7 -6.82 16.11 -8.78
N THR A 8 -6.37 14.87 -8.64
CA THR A 8 -6.73 14.03 -7.49
C THR A 8 -5.48 13.44 -6.85
N THR A 9 -5.41 13.50 -5.54
CA THR A 9 -4.35 12.91 -4.72
C THR A 9 -4.94 11.91 -3.72
N LEU A 10 -4.14 10.96 -3.29
CA LEU A 10 -4.44 10.06 -2.19
C LEU A 10 -3.56 10.43 -0.99
N ARG A 11 -4.18 10.73 0.14
CA ARG A 11 -3.48 10.71 1.42
C ARG A 11 -3.71 9.34 2.06
N LEU A 12 -2.65 8.54 2.16
CA LEU A 12 -2.66 7.26 2.85
C LEU A 12 -1.96 7.42 4.20
N GLN A 13 -2.76 7.63 5.24
CA GLN A 13 -2.27 7.90 6.59
C GLN A 13 -2.05 6.60 7.36
N PRO A 14 -0.80 6.29 7.76
CA PRO A 14 -0.51 5.14 8.59
C PRO A 14 -0.89 5.42 10.04
N VAL A 15 -1.58 4.46 10.65
CA VAL A 15 -1.91 4.50 12.09
C VAL A 15 -1.62 3.17 12.75
N PHE A 16 -1.48 3.19 14.08
CA PHE A 16 -1.45 1.99 14.92
C PHE A 16 -2.48 2.17 16.03
N SER A 17 -3.54 1.36 16.02
CA SER A 17 -4.69 1.48 16.95
C SER A 17 -5.25 2.91 17.01
N GLY A 18 -5.39 3.55 15.84
CA GLY A 18 -5.94 4.90 15.70
C GLY A 18 -4.98 6.06 16.07
N GLN A 19 -3.75 5.77 16.50
CA GLN A 19 -2.71 6.78 16.70
C GLN A 19 -1.79 6.84 15.47
N PRO A 20 -1.21 8.01 15.12
CA PRO A 20 -0.24 8.08 14.03
C PRO A 20 0.87 7.06 14.20
N LEU A 21 1.22 6.32 13.13
CA LEU A 21 2.37 5.43 13.13
C LEU A 21 3.65 6.26 13.01
N LEU A 22 4.48 6.22 14.05
CA LEU A 22 5.80 6.84 14.08
C LEU A 22 6.88 5.76 14.15
N ILE A 23 7.92 5.92 13.33
CA ILE A 23 9.08 5.02 13.35
C ILE A 23 9.82 5.18 14.68
N ASP A 24 10.36 4.10 15.20
CA ASP A 24 11.07 4.00 16.50
C ASP A 24 10.22 4.32 17.75
N GLN A 25 8.91 4.56 17.60
CA GLN A 25 8.01 4.64 18.74
C GLN A 25 7.57 3.23 19.18
N THR A 26 7.52 3.04 20.51
CA THR A 26 7.00 1.80 21.10
C THR A 26 5.46 1.82 21.17
N TYR A 27 4.85 0.72 20.76
CA TYR A 27 3.42 0.45 20.80
C TYR A 27 3.14 -0.82 21.58
N ASP A 28 1.94 -0.95 22.13
CA ASP A 28 1.43 -2.20 22.67
C ASP A 28 0.70 -2.99 21.58
N HIS A 29 1.18 -4.18 21.29
CA HIS A 29 0.53 -5.12 20.38
C HIS A 29 0.08 -6.37 21.13
N ASN A 30 -1.19 -6.40 21.56
CA ASN A 30 -1.77 -7.51 22.30
C ASN A 30 -0.96 -7.87 23.59
N GLY A 31 -0.40 -6.88 24.26
CA GLY A 31 0.42 -7.05 25.47
C GLY A 31 1.92 -7.24 25.21
N THR A 32 2.36 -7.22 23.95
CA THR A 32 3.77 -7.27 23.54
C THR A 32 4.21 -5.86 23.12
N ALA A 33 5.28 -5.34 23.69
CA ALA A 33 5.86 -4.07 23.25
C ALA A 33 6.53 -4.26 21.88
N ILE A 34 6.23 -3.38 20.92
CA ILE A 34 6.80 -3.41 19.58
C ILE A 34 7.22 -2.02 19.14
N SER A 35 8.16 -1.94 18.19
CA SER A 35 8.47 -0.71 17.45
C SER A 35 8.67 -1.01 15.97
N PHE A 36 8.41 -0.02 15.11
CA PHE A 36 8.55 -0.16 13.66
C PHE A 36 9.82 0.54 13.19
N ASP A 37 10.54 -0.07 12.26
CA ASP A 37 11.63 0.53 11.51
C ASP A 37 11.39 0.53 10.00
N GLY A 38 10.37 -0.20 9.52
CA GLY A 38 9.95 -0.29 8.13
C GLY A 38 8.45 -0.53 7.99
N ALA A 39 7.78 0.28 7.16
CA ALA A 39 6.36 0.14 6.86
C ALA A 39 6.10 0.60 5.41
N ARG A 40 5.98 -0.37 4.49
CA ARG A 40 5.79 -0.12 3.05
C ARG A 40 4.71 -1.00 2.47
N ILE A 41 3.92 -0.44 1.56
CA ILE A 41 2.83 -1.17 0.92
C ILE A 41 2.63 -0.71 -0.53
N TYR A 42 2.38 -1.66 -1.43
CA TYR A 42 1.96 -1.36 -2.80
C TYR A 42 0.44 -1.31 -2.91
N LEU A 43 -0.05 -0.24 -3.56
CA LEU A 43 -1.40 -0.16 -4.08
C LEU A 43 -1.35 -0.12 -5.60
N SER A 44 -2.23 -0.87 -6.26
CA SER A 44 -2.35 -0.91 -7.72
C SER A 44 -3.81 -1.03 -8.15
N GLU A 45 -4.08 -0.85 -9.43
CA GLU A 45 -5.41 -0.95 -10.03
C GLU A 45 -6.46 -0.14 -9.24
N ILE A 46 -6.11 1.11 -8.92
CA ILE A 46 -6.97 2.02 -8.18
C ILE A 46 -8.15 2.42 -9.07
N THR A 47 -9.35 2.13 -8.62
CA THR A 47 -10.60 2.34 -9.37
C THR A 47 -11.55 3.19 -8.53
N LEU A 48 -12.11 4.22 -9.10
CA LEU A 48 -13.18 5.02 -8.50
C LEU A 48 -14.54 4.48 -8.95
N ILE A 49 -15.51 4.42 -8.04
CA ILE A 49 -16.86 3.88 -8.27
C ILE A 49 -17.85 5.04 -8.18
N ALA A 50 -18.38 5.48 -9.32
CA ALA A 50 -19.33 6.58 -9.40
C ALA A 50 -20.71 6.19 -8.82
N GLU A 51 -21.54 7.20 -8.55
CA GLU A 51 -22.89 6.99 -7.98
C GLU A 51 -23.81 6.16 -8.89
N ASP A 52 -23.61 6.22 -10.18
CA ASP A 52 -24.36 5.41 -11.17
C ASP A 52 -23.82 3.96 -11.33
N GLY A 53 -22.76 3.61 -10.57
CA GLY A 53 -22.10 2.32 -10.61
C GLY A 53 -21.03 2.21 -11.70
N THR A 54 -20.71 3.29 -12.41
CA THR A 54 -19.59 3.31 -13.37
C THR A 54 -18.27 3.19 -12.63
N GLU A 55 -17.43 2.26 -13.08
CA GLU A 55 -16.08 2.04 -12.53
C GLU A 55 -15.04 2.64 -13.47
N THR A 56 -14.16 3.48 -12.92
CA THR A 56 -13.08 4.12 -13.67
C THR A 56 -11.73 3.79 -13.05
N LEU A 57 -10.91 3.03 -13.79
CA LEU A 57 -9.54 2.76 -13.41
C LEU A 57 -8.69 4.04 -13.54
N ILE A 58 -7.96 4.39 -12.51
CA ILE A 58 -7.02 5.50 -12.55
C ILE A 58 -5.76 5.09 -13.32
N GLU A 59 -5.51 5.76 -14.41
CA GLU A 59 -4.32 5.54 -15.22
C GLU A 59 -3.08 6.21 -14.60
N GLY A 60 -1.94 5.53 -14.74
CA GLY A 60 -0.63 6.04 -14.36
C GLY A 60 0.20 6.49 -15.57
N PRO A 61 1.39 7.03 -15.33
CA PRO A 61 2.38 7.22 -16.39
C PRO A 61 2.69 5.87 -17.03
N SER A 62 2.42 5.76 -18.34
CA SER A 62 2.70 4.52 -19.08
C SER A 62 4.19 4.32 -19.25
N ILE A 63 4.69 3.15 -18.87
CA ILE A 63 6.09 2.73 -19.09
C ILE A 63 6.12 1.38 -19.80
N THR A 64 7.06 1.22 -20.74
CA THR A 64 7.29 -0.06 -21.39
C THR A 64 8.68 -0.56 -21.01
N VAL A 65 8.73 -1.75 -20.40
CA VAL A 65 9.94 -2.31 -19.80
C VAL A 65 10.06 -3.82 -20.10
N PRO A 66 11.27 -4.39 -20.03
CA PRO A 66 11.43 -5.84 -20.06
C PRO A 66 10.68 -6.52 -18.92
N ALA A 67 10.08 -7.67 -19.23
CA ALA A 67 9.35 -8.49 -18.29
C ALA A 67 9.49 -9.98 -18.66
N LYS A 68 8.95 -10.84 -17.81
CA LYS A 68 8.79 -12.27 -18.08
C LYS A 68 7.30 -12.60 -18.24
N ASP A 69 6.95 -13.40 -19.24
CA ASP A 69 5.61 -13.94 -19.37
C ASP A 69 5.36 -15.13 -18.41
N GLU A 70 4.20 -15.76 -18.50
CA GLU A 70 3.83 -16.91 -17.66
C GLU A 70 4.71 -18.15 -17.88
N ASN A 71 5.42 -18.23 -19.02
CA ASN A 71 6.34 -19.30 -19.38
C ASN A 71 7.81 -18.93 -19.13
N ASP A 72 8.08 -17.82 -18.40
CA ASP A 72 9.42 -17.27 -18.16
C ASP A 72 10.16 -16.79 -19.42
N ALA A 73 9.45 -16.59 -20.54
CA ALA A 73 10.04 -16.01 -21.73
C ALA A 73 10.21 -14.50 -21.60
N ASP A 74 11.27 -13.96 -22.19
CA ASP A 74 11.52 -12.52 -22.24
C ASP A 74 10.51 -11.84 -23.17
N VAL A 75 9.81 -10.83 -22.62
CA VAL A 75 8.84 -10.03 -23.34
C VAL A 75 9.01 -8.55 -23.01
N SER A 76 8.43 -7.68 -23.83
CA SER A 76 8.25 -6.27 -23.51
C SER A 76 6.83 -6.10 -22.96
N HIS A 77 6.70 -5.43 -21.82
CA HIS A 77 5.42 -5.21 -21.15
C HIS A 77 5.20 -3.74 -20.85
N THR A 78 3.95 -3.30 -21.01
CA THR A 78 3.55 -1.91 -20.72
C THR A 78 2.69 -1.89 -19.45
N VAL A 79 3.18 -1.16 -18.45
CA VAL A 79 2.43 -0.82 -17.23
C VAL A 79 1.77 0.52 -17.46
N SER A 80 0.45 0.61 -17.33
CA SER A 80 -0.33 1.84 -17.54
C SER A 80 -1.25 2.19 -16.36
N ASN A 81 -1.52 1.24 -15.46
CA ASN A 81 -2.30 1.56 -14.26
C ASN A 81 -1.48 2.37 -13.25
N ARG A 82 -2.17 3.14 -12.41
CA ARG A 82 -1.52 3.87 -11.32
C ARG A 82 -1.05 2.87 -10.27
N VAL A 83 0.27 2.87 -10.02
CA VAL A 83 0.89 2.11 -8.95
C VAL A 83 1.48 3.07 -7.93
N ILE A 84 1.21 2.82 -6.65
CA ILE A 84 1.76 3.56 -5.51
C ILE A 84 2.61 2.60 -4.68
N LEU A 85 3.83 3.00 -4.34
CA LEU A 85 4.58 2.42 -3.24
C LEU A 85 4.54 3.41 -2.06
N ALA A 86 3.68 3.14 -1.09
CA ALA A 86 3.64 3.91 0.13
C ALA A 86 4.82 3.54 1.03
N LYS A 87 5.59 4.56 1.46
CA LYS A 87 6.80 4.43 2.29
C LYS A 87 6.58 5.21 3.58
N HIS A 88 5.85 4.62 4.51
CA HIS A 88 5.51 5.25 5.78
C HIS A 88 6.73 5.40 6.70
N ASP A 89 7.76 4.57 6.50
CA ASP A 89 9.08 4.70 7.15
C ASP A 89 9.86 5.97 6.73
N HIS A 90 9.39 6.70 5.71
CA HIS A 90 9.90 8.00 5.29
C HIS A 90 8.94 9.16 5.64
N GLY A 91 7.85 8.92 6.36
CA GLY A 91 6.85 9.92 6.70
C GLY A 91 6.09 10.48 5.49
N HIS A 92 6.06 9.74 4.38
CA HIS A 92 5.36 10.15 3.16
C HIS A 92 3.96 9.57 3.13
N GLU A 93 2.96 10.44 3.08
CA GLU A 93 1.54 10.05 3.13
C GLU A 93 0.77 10.45 1.86
N GLU A 94 1.27 11.40 1.07
CA GLU A 94 0.55 11.95 -0.08
C GLU A 94 1.07 11.39 -1.40
N TYR A 95 0.14 10.95 -2.25
CA TYR A 95 0.44 10.30 -3.52
C TYR A 95 -0.43 10.89 -4.62
N ASP A 96 0.18 11.28 -5.74
CA ASP A 96 -0.52 11.72 -6.93
C ASP A 96 -1.29 10.56 -7.55
N LEU A 97 -2.61 10.68 -7.67
CA LEU A 97 -3.45 9.77 -8.45
C LEU A 97 -3.55 10.20 -9.91
N GLY A 98 -3.35 11.48 -10.22
CA GLY A 98 -3.54 12.05 -11.54
C GLY A 98 -4.90 12.71 -11.70
N MET A 99 -5.41 12.67 -12.92
CA MET A 99 -6.71 13.25 -13.26
C MET A 99 -7.82 12.23 -13.08
N ALA A 100 -8.94 12.67 -12.50
CA ALA A 100 -10.18 11.92 -12.40
C ALA A 100 -11.35 12.83 -12.79
N MET A 101 -12.49 12.27 -13.19
CA MET A 101 -13.67 13.09 -13.51
C MET A 101 -14.26 13.68 -12.22
N SER A 102 -14.69 14.94 -12.26
CA SER A 102 -15.48 15.56 -11.19
C SER A 102 -16.81 14.81 -11.02
N GLY A 103 -17.41 14.85 -9.84
CA GLY A 103 -18.70 14.23 -9.58
C GLY A 103 -18.76 13.40 -8.30
N SER A 104 -19.91 12.74 -8.11
CA SER A 104 -20.21 11.95 -6.92
C SER A 104 -19.79 10.50 -7.08
N TYR A 105 -19.10 9.99 -6.07
CA TYR A 105 -18.60 8.62 -5.98
C TYR A 105 -19.17 7.92 -4.75
N THR A 106 -19.47 6.63 -4.87
CA THR A 106 -19.92 5.79 -3.76
C THR A 106 -18.77 5.11 -3.04
N GLY A 107 -17.58 5.10 -3.66
CA GLY A 107 -16.40 4.49 -3.08
C GLY A 107 -15.23 4.38 -4.03
N MET A 108 -14.23 3.63 -3.58
CA MET A 108 -13.05 3.28 -4.37
C MET A 108 -12.64 1.83 -4.11
N ARG A 109 -11.94 1.24 -5.08
CA ARG A 109 -11.37 -0.09 -4.99
C ARG A 109 -9.94 -0.08 -5.45
N PHE A 110 -9.10 -0.91 -4.85
CA PHE A 110 -7.70 -1.08 -5.24
C PHE A 110 -7.19 -2.46 -4.84
N LYS A 111 -6.08 -2.86 -5.43
CA LYS A 111 -5.35 -4.06 -4.98
C LYS A 111 -4.20 -3.67 -4.06
N VAL A 112 -4.03 -4.42 -2.98
CA VAL A 112 -2.79 -4.43 -2.19
C VAL A 112 -1.88 -5.47 -2.81
N GLY A 113 -0.84 -4.98 -3.49
CA GLY A 113 0.10 -5.76 -4.24
C GLY A 113 0.16 -5.38 -5.72
N ILE A 114 0.88 -6.18 -6.49
CA ILE A 114 1.07 -6.01 -7.93
C ILE A 114 0.59 -7.28 -8.62
N ASP A 115 -0.34 -7.16 -9.55
CA ASP A 115 -0.95 -8.30 -10.23
C ASP A 115 -0.28 -8.62 -11.58
N GLY A 116 -0.54 -9.81 -12.05
CA GLY A 116 -0.26 -10.28 -13.40
C GLY A 116 1.17 -10.05 -13.84
N GLN A 117 1.33 -9.52 -15.04
CA GLN A 117 2.61 -9.31 -15.67
C GLN A 117 3.37 -8.09 -15.12
N ASP A 118 2.67 -7.12 -14.52
CA ASP A 118 3.29 -6.00 -13.82
C ASP A 118 4.19 -6.48 -12.67
N ASN A 119 3.82 -7.59 -12.02
CA ASN A 119 4.62 -8.22 -10.97
C ASN A 119 5.89 -8.94 -11.49
N ARG A 120 6.04 -9.05 -12.81
CA ARG A 120 7.12 -9.80 -13.48
C ARG A 120 8.03 -8.90 -14.31
N VAL A 121 7.95 -7.59 -14.14
CA VAL A 121 8.82 -6.63 -14.82
C VAL A 121 10.24 -6.67 -14.23
N ASP A 122 11.23 -6.32 -15.04
CA ASP A 122 12.60 -6.12 -14.55
C ASP A 122 12.69 -4.77 -13.82
N ALA A 123 12.56 -4.80 -12.50
CA ALA A 123 12.59 -3.62 -11.65
C ALA A 123 13.86 -2.76 -11.83
N SER A 124 14.97 -3.34 -12.32
CA SER A 124 16.21 -2.62 -12.58
C SER A 124 16.16 -1.74 -13.83
N GLN A 125 15.23 -2.02 -14.74
CA GLN A 125 15.00 -1.28 -15.99
C GLN A 125 13.83 -0.30 -15.87
N VAL A 126 13.10 -0.33 -14.76
CA VAL A 126 12.01 0.63 -14.49
C VAL A 126 12.62 2.00 -14.16
N PRO A 127 12.10 3.11 -14.74
CA PRO A 127 12.55 4.46 -14.40
C PRO A 127 12.50 4.75 -12.89
N SER A 128 13.53 5.38 -12.36
CA SER A 128 13.74 5.54 -10.89
C SER A 128 12.64 6.33 -10.17
N ASN A 129 11.84 7.11 -10.90
CA ASN A 129 10.71 7.86 -10.39
C ASN A 129 9.38 7.06 -10.43
N HIS A 130 9.36 5.85 -10.96
CA HIS A 130 8.18 4.99 -10.97
C HIS A 130 8.14 4.10 -9.73
N ALA A 131 6.94 3.81 -9.21
CA ALA A 131 6.76 3.00 -8.00
C ALA A 131 7.37 1.59 -8.08
N LEU A 132 7.40 0.99 -9.27
CA LEU A 132 7.97 -0.34 -9.52
C LEU A 132 9.50 -0.33 -9.66
N ALA A 133 10.17 0.83 -9.62
CA ALA A 133 11.63 0.89 -9.69
C ALA A 133 12.27 0.17 -8.51
N LYS A 134 13.42 -0.47 -8.77
CA LYS A 134 14.22 -1.08 -7.71
C LYS A 134 14.64 -0.03 -6.68
N GLN A 135 14.27 -0.24 -5.43
CA GLN A 135 14.62 0.65 -4.34
C GLN A 135 16.06 0.42 -3.88
N THR A 136 16.74 1.49 -3.46
CA THR A 136 18.12 1.44 -2.97
C THR A 136 18.19 1.08 -1.48
N ASP A 137 17.13 1.40 -0.76
CA ASP A 137 16.93 1.10 0.66
C ASP A 137 15.71 0.20 0.84
N LYS A 138 15.66 -0.68 1.84
CA LYS A 138 14.52 -1.56 2.13
C LYS A 138 13.78 -2.01 0.84
N ASN A 139 14.50 -2.72 -0.03
CA ASN A 139 14.02 -3.06 -1.37
C ASN A 139 12.71 -3.87 -1.32
N ASN A 140 11.69 -3.40 -2.02
CA ASN A 140 10.38 -4.06 -2.12
C ASN A 140 10.27 -4.99 -3.34
N HIS A 141 11.39 -5.56 -3.80
CA HIS A 141 11.43 -6.52 -4.89
C HIS A 141 12.45 -7.60 -4.58
N TRP A 142 12.01 -8.87 -4.51
CA TRP A 142 12.93 -9.99 -4.29
C TRP A 142 13.82 -10.23 -5.53
N ASN A 143 13.17 -10.64 -6.59
CA ASN A 143 13.74 -10.82 -7.92
C ASN A 143 12.56 -11.02 -8.90
N TRP A 144 12.83 -11.01 -10.20
CA TRP A 144 11.78 -11.14 -11.22
C TRP A 144 10.96 -12.44 -11.12
N ALA A 145 11.53 -13.53 -10.59
CA ALA A 145 10.82 -14.82 -10.43
C ALA A 145 9.84 -14.82 -9.24
N ASN A 146 10.16 -14.07 -8.16
CA ASN A 146 9.32 -13.95 -6.96
C ASN A 146 8.51 -12.66 -6.93
N GLY A 147 8.85 -11.68 -7.78
CA GLY A 147 8.15 -10.42 -7.91
C GLY A 147 8.35 -9.45 -6.74
N TYR A 148 7.37 -8.60 -6.55
CA TYR A 148 7.38 -7.54 -5.55
C TYR A 148 6.94 -8.03 -4.17
N ILE A 149 7.46 -7.37 -3.13
CA ILE A 149 6.98 -7.46 -1.75
C ILE A 149 5.82 -6.47 -1.62
N TYR A 150 4.59 -6.97 -1.56
CA TYR A 150 3.37 -6.17 -1.56
C TYR A 150 3.17 -5.36 -0.29
N LEU A 151 3.45 -5.99 0.84
CA LEU A 151 3.47 -5.39 2.17
C LEU A 151 4.79 -5.78 2.83
N ARG A 152 5.48 -4.79 3.33
CA ARG A 152 6.69 -4.93 4.13
C ARG A 152 6.48 -4.22 5.45
N VAL A 153 6.63 -4.95 6.56
CA VAL A 153 6.62 -4.41 7.92
C VAL A 153 7.82 -4.99 8.64
N ASP A 154 8.71 -4.12 9.07
CA ASP A 154 9.91 -4.47 9.82
C ASP A 154 9.91 -3.74 11.17
N GLY A 155 10.50 -4.35 12.19
CA GLY A 155 10.60 -3.72 13.49
C GLY A 155 11.22 -4.63 14.55
N LEU A 156 11.04 -4.23 15.80
CA LEU A 156 11.47 -4.98 16.97
C LEU A 156 10.27 -5.35 17.83
N ALA A 157 10.29 -6.51 18.48
CA ALA A 157 9.29 -6.98 19.40
C ALA A 157 9.96 -7.43 20.72
N ASP A 158 9.28 -7.24 21.83
CA ASP A 158 9.62 -7.76 23.13
C ASP A 158 9.16 -9.22 23.22
N SER A 159 9.99 -10.15 22.72
CA SER A 159 9.63 -11.56 22.66
C SER A 159 9.95 -12.34 23.93
N ASP A 160 10.72 -11.76 24.85
CA ASP A 160 11.07 -12.39 26.13
C ASP A 160 10.31 -11.81 27.34
N GLY A 161 9.52 -10.75 27.13
CA GLY A 161 8.64 -10.17 28.13
C GLY A 161 9.34 -9.25 29.13
N ASP A 162 10.52 -8.73 28.80
CA ASP A 162 11.26 -7.81 29.70
C ASP A 162 10.81 -6.33 29.56
N GLY A 163 9.92 -6.04 28.60
CA GLY A 163 9.38 -4.71 28.32
C GLY A 163 10.18 -3.92 27.26
N THR A 164 11.22 -4.54 26.69
CA THR A 164 12.11 -3.89 25.71
C THR A 164 11.96 -4.56 24.34
N PRO A 165 11.51 -3.85 23.28
CA PRO A 165 11.50 -4.41 21.93
C PRO A 165 12.92 -4.57 21.41
N ASP A 166 13.46 -5.80 21.34
CA ASP A 166 14.81 -6.09 20.89
C ASP A 166 14.94 -7.26 19.91
N ALA A 167 13.92 -8.09 19.81
CA ALA A 167 13.87 -9.17 18.82
C ALA A 167 13.32 -8.67 17.49
N ALA A 168 14.11 -8.79 16.41
CA ALA A 168 13.66 -8.38 15.09
C ALA A 168 12.43 -9.17 14.61
N PHE A 169 11.42 -8.46 14.12
CA PHE A 169 10.34 -9.06 13.35
C PHE A 169 10.29 -8.52 11.93
N GLU A 170 9.98 -9.38 10.97
CA GLU A 170 9.86 -9.05 9.56
C GLU A 170 8.65 -9.74 8.96
N THR A 171 7.72 -8.96 8.42
CA THR A 171 6.56 -9.47 7.69
C THR A 171 6.59 -8.95 6.25
N HIS A 172 7.02 -9.82 5.33
CA HIS A 172 7.13 -9.51 3.91
C HIS A 172 6.15 -10.37 3.12
N LEU A 173 5.04 -9.78 2.70
CA LEU A 173 4.05 -10.45 1.85
C LEU A 173 4.31 -10.15 0.38
N GLY A 174 4.21 -11.16 -0.44
CA GLY A 174 4.24 -11.09 -1.90
C GLY A 174 3.57 -12.30 -2.50
N LYS A 175 3.74 -12.53 -3.80
CA LYS A 175 3.11 -13.59 -4.60
C LYS A 175 1.59 -13.41 -4.75
N THR A 176 1.07 -13.78 -5.91
CA THR A 176 -0.35 -13.63 -6.30
C THR A 176 -1.33 -14.24 -5.30
N THR A 177 -0.95 -15.31 -4.58
CA THR A 177 -1.79 -15.93 -3.54
C THR A 177 -2.16 -14.97 -2.40
N PHE A 178 -1.31 -13.96 -2.13
CA PHE A 178 -1.48 -12.99 -1.06
C PHE A 178 -1.89 -11.60 -1.58
N LEU A 179 -2.12 -11.45 -2.88
CA LEU A 179 -2.78 -10.27 -3.45
C LEU A 179 -4.17 -10.12 -2.83
N ARG A 180 -4.55 -8.92 -2.45
CA ARG A 180 -5.88 -8.65 -1.88
C ARG A 180 -6.50 -7.45 -2.54
N GLU A 181 -7.78 -7.57 -2.84
CA GLU A 181 -8.63 -6.45 -3.22
C GLU A 181 -9.22 -5.81 -1.97
N VAL A 182 -9.23 -4.50 -1.96
CA VAL A 182 -9.83 -3.66 -0.92
C VAL A 182 -10.88 -2.79 -1.59
N GLU A 183 -12.10 -2.81 -1.06
CA GLU A 183 -13.19 -1.95 -1.49
C GLU A 183 -13.63 -1.08 -0.32
N LEU A 184 -13.65 0.23 -0.52
CA LEU A 184 -14.03 1.23 0.47
C LEU A 184 -15.32 1.90 0.03
N ASN A 185 -16.44 1.52 0.65
CA ASN A 185 -17.80 1.93 0.32
C ASN A 185 -18.21 3.17 1.12
N THR A 186 -17.46 4.26 1.00
CA THR A 186 -17.76 5.56 1.62
C THR A 186 -17.88 6.59 0.52
N ALA A 187 -19.01 7.28 0.47
CA ALA A 187 -19.30 8.28 -0.55
C ALA A 187 -18.40 9.52 -0.39
N PHE A 188 -17.98 10.08 -1.53
CA PHE A 188 -17.25 11.34 -1.63
C PHE A 188 -17.55 12.05 -2.96
N GLU A 189 -17.17 13.32 -3.07
CA GLU A 189 -17.39 14.13 -4.27
C GLU A 189 -16.07 14.74 -4.74
N LEU A 190 -15.71 14.58 -6.01
CA LEU A 190 -14.58 15.30 -6.62
C LEU A 190 -15.10 16.61 -7.20
N THR A 191 -14.60 17.73 -6.67
CA THR A 191 -15.07 19.07 -6.96
C THR A 191 -14.18 19.74 -8.00
N GLU A 192 -14.82 20.45 -8.96
CA GLU A 192 -14.15 21.22 -10.00
C GLU A 192 -13.35 22.39 -9.44
N GLY A 193 -12.25 22.73 -10.12
CA GLY A 193 -11.46 23.93 -9.84
C GLY A 193 -10.55 23.84 -8.59
N ILE A 194 -10.52 22.70 -7.91
CA ILE A 194 -9.63 22.45 -6.75
C ILE A 194 -8.84 21.16 -6.94
N THR A 195 -7.77 21.00 -6.15
CA THR A 195 -7.12 19.70 -5.98
C THR A 195 -7.88 18.90 -4.94
N ASN A 196 -8.37 17.73 -5.33
CA ASN A 196 -9.12 16.85 -4.46
C ASN A 196 -8.16 15.87 -3.76
N GLN A 197 -8.28 15.71 -2.45
CA GLN A 197 -7.47 14.76 -1.70
C GLN A 197 -8.36 13.69 -1.05
N ILE A 198 -8.28 12.47 -1.55
CA ILE A 198 -8.97 11.32 -0.95
C ILE A 198 -8.15 10.87 0.26
N HIS A 199 -8.77 10.86 1.44
CA HIS A 199 -8.10 10.51 2.69
C HIS A 199 -8.45 9.10 3.13
N VAL A 200 -7.46 8.22 3.13
CA VAL A 200 -7.55 6.82 3.57
C VAL A 200 -6.60 6.59 4.74
N MET A 201 -7.10 5.97 5.80
CA MET A 201 -6.25 5.48 6.89
C MET A 201 -5.89 4.01 6.66
N LEU A 202 -4.67 3.62 7.06
CA LEU A 202 -4.19 2.24 7.11
C LEU A 202 -3.75 1.91 8.53
N ASP A 203 -4.49 1.01 9.20
CA ASP A 203 -4.19 0.60 10.59
C ASP A 203 -3.30 -0.65 10.63
N TYR A 204 -2.04 -0.46 10.98
CA TYR A 204 -1.06 -1.52 11.12
C TYR A 204 -1.32 -2.44 12.33
N ALA A 205 -2.03 -1.95 13.37
CA ALA A 205 -2.45 -2.82 14.47
C ALA A 205 -3.48 -3.84 13.97
N HIS A 206 -4.41 -3.43 13.08
CA HIS A 206 -5.33 -4.35 12.43
C HIS A 206 -4.62 -5.35 11.53
N LEU A 207 -3.66 -4.91 10.71
CA LEU A 207 -2.87 -5.80 9.84
C LEU A 207 -2.18 -6.91 10.62
N LEU A 208 -1.61 -6.59 11.78
CA LEU A 208 -0.84 -7.54 12.59
C LEU A 208 -1.69 -8.27 13.65
N HIS A 209 -2.98 -7.92 13.78
CA HIS A 209 -3.86 -8.38 14.88
C HIS A 209 -3.80 -9.89 15.17
N MET A 210 -3.67 -10.72 14.15
CA MET A 210 -3.66 -12.19 14.27
C MET A 210 -2.25 -12.77 14.44
N VAL A 211 -1.20 -11.93 14.42
CA VAL A 211 0.19 -12.35 14.58
C VAL A 211 0.56 -12.22 16.05
N ASP A 212 1.09 -13.28 16.64
CA ASP A 212 1.61 -13.27 18.00
C ASP A 212 3.11 -12.92 17.95
N LEU A 213 3.43 -11.65 18.21
CA LEU A 213 4.81 -11.17 18.19
C LEU A 213 5.60 -11.48 19.47
N SER A 214 4.97 -12.13 20.46
CA SER A 214 5.68 -12.76 21.59
C SER A 214 6.18 -14.18 21.25
N ASP A 215 5.66 -14.78 20.16
CA ASP A 215 6.07 -16.11 19.70
C ASP A 215 7.24 -16.00 18.69
N PRO A 216 8.47 -16.43 19.04
CA PRO A 216 9.61 -16.38 18.12
C PRO A 216 9.39 -17.06 16.77
N LEU A 217 8.44 -17.99 16.66
CA LEU A 217 8.09 -18.67 15.40
C LEU A 217 7.25 -17.80 14.47
N GLN A 218 6.73 -16.67 14.93
CA GLN A 218 5.91 -15.76 14.15
C GLN A 218 6.62 -14.44 13.80
N LEU A 219 7.83 -14.22 14.33
CA LEU A 219 8.57 -12.99 14.10
C LEU A 219 9.04 -12.82 12.64
N LEU A 220 9.38 -13.92 11.96
CA LEU A 220 9.90 -13.85 10.60
C LEU A 220 8.93 -14.50 9.60
N CYS A 221 8.53 -13.72 8.60
CA CYS A 221 7.67 -14.16 7.51
C CYS A 221 8.09 -13.50 6.18
N HIS A 222 8.76 -14.26 5.31
CA HIS A 222 9.05 -13.86 3.93
C HIS A 222 8.16 -14.65 2.96
N THR A 223 6.84 -14.60 3.20
CA THR A 223 5.80 -15.29 2.42
C THR A 223 5.97 -16.82 2.39
N GLY A 224 6.97 -17.34 1.68
CA GLY A 224 7.11 -18.78 1.42
C GLY A 224 7.69 -19.59 2.57
N ASP A 225 8.37 -18.97 3.49
CA ASP A 225 9.00 -19.62 4.66
C ASP A 225 8.05 -19.70 5.88
N ASN A 226 7.03 -18.84 5.93
CA ASN A 226 6.03 -18.85 7.01
C ASN A 226 4.61 -18.59 6.48
N ILE A 227 4.09 -19.57 5.73
CA ILE A 227 2.74 -19.50 5.14
C ILE A 227 1.63 -19.20 6.16
N PRO A 228 1.62 -19.82 7.38
CA PRO A 228 0.59 -19.51 8.38
C PRO A 228 0.55 -18.03 8.79
N VAL A 229 1.70 -17.39 9.01
CA VAL A 229 1.77 -15.95 9.33
C VAL A 229 1.36 -15.12 8.13
N ALA A 230 1.84 -15.45 6.91
CA ALA A 230 1.44 -14.77 5.69
C ALA A 230 -0.08 -14.80 5.47
N GLN A 231 -0.75 -15.93 5.74
CA GLN A 231 -2.21 -16.07 5.65
C GLN A 231 -2.94 -15.21 6.68
N LYS A 232 -2.44 -15.16 7.92
CA LYS A 232 -3.00 -14.31 8.98
C LYS A 232 -3.01 -12.84 8.54
N VAL A 233 -1.86 -12.31 8.16
CA VAL A 233 -1.72 -10.89 7.76
C VAL A 233 -2.51 -10.59 6.49
N ALA A 234 -2.42 -11.43 5.46
CA ALA A 234 -3.19 -11.25 4.24
C ALA A 234 -4.71 -11.27 4.47
N GLY A 235 -5.18 -12.03 5.45
CA GLY A 235 -6.59 -12.07 5.85
C GLY A 235 -7.09 -10.79 6.50
N GLN A 236 -6.19 -9.95 7.04
CA GLN A 236 -6.53 -8.68 7.70
C GLN A 236 -6.47 -7.47 6.74
N ILE A 237 -5.88 -7.60 5.56
CA ILE A 237 -5.62 -6.45 4.67
C ILE A 237 -6.89 -5.66 4.38
N SER A 238 -7.99 -6.30 3.97
CA SER A 238 -9.21 -5.58 3.57
C SER A 238 -9.84 -4.79 4.73
N GLY A 239 -9.70 -5.27 5.97
CA GLY A 239 -10.23 -4.58 7.15
C GLY A 239 -9.31 -3.50 7.72
N ALA A 240 -8.07 -3.42 7.25
CA ALA A 240 -7.09 -2.46 7.76
C ALA A 240 -7.24 -1.05 7.16
N PHE A 241 -7.99 -0.91 6.07
CA PHE A 241 -8.18 0.37 5.39
C PHE A 241 -9.52 0.99 5.74
N MET A 242 -9.53 2.31 5.91
CA MET A 242 -10.73 3.10 6.17
C MET A 242 -10.68 4.42 5.41
N LEU A 243 -11.72 4.70 4.61
CA LEU A 243 -11.88 5.98 3.92
C LEU A 243 -12.50 7.01 4.88
N HIS A 244 -11.81 8.14 5.06
CA HIS A 244 -12.26 9.25 5.93
C HIS A 244 -13.00 10.37 5.18
N GLY A 245 -13.15 10.26 3.86
CA GLY A 245 -13.74 11.29 3.00
C GLY A 245 -12.69 12.20 2.36
N LEU A 246 -13.11 13.39 1.91
CA LEU A 246 -12.22 14.38 1.33
C LEU A 246 -11.76 15.40 2.36
N HIS A 247 -10.49 15.78 2.31
CA HIS A 247 -9.99 17.01 2.91
C HIS A 247 -9.88 18.08 1.81
N GLU A 248 -10.55 19.22 2.01
CA GLU A 248 -10.25 20.41 1.22
C GLU A 248 -8.88 20.93 1.65
N SER A 249 -7.91 20.95 0.74
CA SER A 249 -6.65 21.63 1.00
C SER A 249 -6.91 23.14 0.98
N GLU A 250 -6.98 23.77 2.16
CA GLU A 250 -6.94 25.22 2.25
C GLU A 250 -5.61 25.73 1.67
N HIS A 251 -5.64 26.25 0.45
CA HIS A 251 -4.56 27.09 -0.03
C HIS A 251 -4.53 28.35 0.80
N SER A 252 -3.64 28.40 1.81
CA SER A 252 -3.27 29.67 2.44
C SER A 252 -2.55 30.52 1.40
N HIS A 253 -3.29 31.46 0.80
CA HIS A 253 -2.68 32.61 0.15
C HIS A 253 -1.94 33.43 1.21
N HIS A 254 -0.64 33.31 1.28
CA HIS A 254 0.18 34.34 1.86
C HIS A 254 0.44 35.39 0.79
N ASP A 255 -0.22 36.54 0.95
CA ASP A 255 0.14 37.80 0.32
C ASP A 255 1.49 38.33 0.84
#